data_c657ca2d436ed7cd7356a0a78d8aece1
#
_entry.id   c657ca2d436ed7cd7356a0a78d8aece1
#
_cell.length_a   1.000
_cell.length_b   1.000
_cell.length_c   1.000
_cell.angle_alpha   90.00
_cell.angle_beta   90.00
_cell.angle_gamma   90.00
#
_symmetry.space_group_name_H-M   'P 1'
#
loop_
_entity.id
_entity.type
_entity.pdbx_description
1 polymer ?
#
loop_
_entity_poly.entity_id
_entity_poly.type
_entity_poly.pdbx_seq_one_letter_code
_entity_poly.pdbx_strand_id
1 'polypeptide(L)'
;MLRIKYKTTLSLMLLFSIFSLIAAYFIQYVLGHQPCNLCLIERIPYIVSIIIISICLFLKKFEKLSLIILSLIFFSATLLAFYHFGIEQEFIKESVVCDLDVTSTDLSKETVLNQLKVMPMSCKDVTFKILGLSLATFNIFISLILGVITMKLFLNYEKNK
;
A
#
# COMPACT_ATOMS: atom_id res chain seq x y z
N MET A 1 -31.17 7.05 -4.77
CA MET A 1 -30.24 6.68 -5.85
C MET A 1 -28.77 6.89 -5.45
N LEU A 2 -28.38 8.01 -4.84
CA LEU A 2 -27.00 8.31 -4.38
C LEU A 2 -26.45 7.33 -3.33
N ARG A 3 -27.27 6.93 -2.38
CA ARG A 3 -26.87 5.99 -1.31
C ARG A 3 -26.50 4.59 -1.84
N ILE A 4 -27.11 4.16 -2.95
CA ILE A 4 -26.80 2.89 -3.62
C ILE A 4 -25.45 3.02 -4.31
N LYS A 5 -25.20 4.10 -5.05
CA LYS A 5 -23.91 4.36 -5.71
C LYS A 5 -22.75 4.42 -4.71
N TYR A 6 -22.94 5.08 -3.56
CA TYR A 6 -21.97 5.16 -2.48
C TYR A 6 -21.54 3.77 -1.97
N LYS A 7 -22.51 2.93 -1.59
CA LYS A 7 -22.21 1.57 -1.10
C LYS A 7 -21.54 0.70 -2.14
N THR A 8 -22.02 0.76 -3.39
CA THR A 8 -21.42 0.01 -4.49
C THR A 8 -19.95 0.41 -4.71
N THR A 9 -19.67 1.73 -4.68
CA THR A 9 -18.29 2.20 -4.83
C THR A 9 -17.40 1.74 -3.67
N LEU A 10 -17.87 1.83 -2.42
CA LEU A 10 -17.11 1.33 -1.27
C LEU A 10 -16.87 -0.20 -1.35
N SER A 11 -17.88 -0.96 -1.76
CA SER A 11 -17.73 -2.41 -1.94
C SER A 11 -16.73 -2.75 -3.05
N LEU A 12 -16.73 -2.01 -4.15
CA LEU A 12 -15.74 -2.18 -5.22
C LEU A 12 -14.32 -1.83 -4.74
N MET A 13 -14.18 -0.76 -3.95
CA MET A 13 -12.88 -0.40 -3.36
C MET A 13 -12.39 -1.46 -2.37
N LEU A 14 -13.30 -2.03 -1.57
CA LEU A 14 -12.98 -3.13 -0.66
C LEU A 14 -12.46 -4.35 -1.43
N LEU A 15 -13.19 -4.80 -2.44
CA LEU A 15 -12.79 -5.92 -3.28
C LEU A 15 -11.44 -5.67 -3.97
N PHE A 16 -11.24 -4.45 -4.48
CA PHE A 16 -10.00 -4.07 -5.12
C PHE A 16 -8.81 -4.07 -4.14
N SER A 17 -8.99 -3.54 -2.91
CA SER A 17 -7.95 -3.56 -1.87
C SER A 17 -7.58 -4.99 -1.45
N ILE A 18 -8.57 -5.87 -1.30
CA ILE A 18 -8.34 -7.29 -1.01
C ILE A 18 -7.58 -7.95 -2.18
N PHE A 19 -8.00 -7.72 -3.41
CA PHE A 19 -7.34 -8.26 -4.60
C PHE A 19 -5.89 -7.79 -4.70
N SER A 20 -5.62 -6.52 -4.43
CA SER A 20 -4.25 -5.96 -4.44
C SER A 20 -3.34 -6.64 -3.42
N LEU A 21 -3.85 -6.90 -2.21
CA LEU A 21 -3.09 -7.65 -1.18
C LEU A 21 -2.84 -9.10 -1.59
N ILE A 22 -3.87 -9.77 -2.12
CA ILE A 22 -3.73 -11.16 -2.62
C ILE A 22 -2.66 -11.21 -3.72
N ALA A 23 -2.69 -10.29 -4.67
CA ALA A 23 -1.69 -10.21 -5.74
C ALA A 23 -0.27 -9.98 -5.17
N ALA A 24 -0.12 -9.08 -4.19
CA ALA A 24 1.16 -8.82 -3.54
C ALA A 24 1.72 -10.05 -2.80
N TYR A 25 0.87 -10.79 -2.09
CA TYR A 25 1.27 -12.04 -1.43
C TYR A 25 1.53 -13.17 -2.43
N PHE A 26 0.78 -13.24 -3.52
CA PHE A 26 1.02 -14.20 -4.59
C PHE A 26 2.41 -14.01 -5.23
N ILE A 27 2.77 -12.76 -5.54
CA ILE A 27 4.10 -12.42 -6.08
C ILE A 27 5.20 -12.82 -5.10
N GLN A 28 4.99 -12.58 -3.81
CA GLN A 28 5.98 -12.89 -2.77
C GLN A 28 6.15 -14.40 -2.55
N TYR A 29 5.05 -15.14 -2.36
CA TYR A 29 5.13 -16.53 -1.89
C TYR A 29 5.08 -17.56 -3.04
N VAL A 30 4.39 -17.24 -4.13
CA VAL A 30 4.24 -18.18 -5.27
C VAL A 30 5.31 -17.93 -6.32
N LEU A 31 5.57 -16.66 -6.64
CA LEU A 31 6.61 -16.30 -7.62
C LEU A 31 8.01 -16.17 -6.98
N GLY A 32 8.10 -16.18 -5.64
CA GLY A 32 9.37 -16.17 -4.91
C GLY A 32 10.10 -14.82 -4.90
N HIS A 33 9.44 -13.72 -5.29
CA HIS A 33 10.04 -12.39 -5.27
C HIS A 33 9.99 -11.78 -3.87
N GLN A 34 11.16 -11.61 -3.24
CA GLN A 34 11.27 -11.01 -1.92
C GLN A 34 10.93 -9.52 -1.97
N PRO A 35 9.99 -9.03 -1.13
CA PRO A 35 9.67 -7.61 -1.06
C PRO A 35 10.73 -6.85 -0.27
N CYS A 36 11.04 -5.62 -0.68
CA CYS A 36 11.81 -4.67 0.12
C CYS A 36 10.97 -4.15 1.31
N ASN A 37 11.59 -3.47 2.26
CA ASN A 37 10.89 -2.92 3.42
C ASN A 37 9.81 -1.90 3.04
N LEU A 38 10.07 -1.02 2.07
CA LEU A 38 9.05 -0.08 1.58
C LEU A 38 7.87 -0.78 0.92
N CYS A 39 8.10 -1.88 0.18
CA CYS A 39 7.03 -2.69 -0.40
C CYS A 39 6.09 -3.28 0.68
N LEU A 40 6.63 -3.62 1.86
CA LEU A 40 5.83 -4.10 2.98
C LEU A 40 5.01 -2.97 3.60
N ILE A 41 5.61 -1.79 3.78
CA ILE A 41 4.94 -0.62 4.34
C ILE A 41 3.81 -0.15 3.41
N GLU A 42 3.98 -0.22 2.10
CA GLU A 42 2.96 0.12 1.11
C GLU A 42 1.71 -0.76 1.15
N ARG A 43 1.75 -1.92 1.80
CA ARG A 43 0.57 -2.78 2.05
C ARG A 43 -0.31 -2.27 3.19
N ILE A 44 0.26 -1.53 4.15
CA ILE A 44 -0.45 -1.04 5.34
C ILE A 44 -1.68 -0.19 4.97
N PRO A 45 -1.60 0.80 4.07
CA PRO A 45 -2.76 1.58 3.63
C PRO A 45 -3.93 0.73 3.13
N TYR A 46 -3.66 -0.35 2.40
CA TYR A 46 -4.70 -1.26 1.90
C TYR A 46 -5.33 -2.06 3.03
N ILE A 47 -4.55 -2.56 3.99
CA ILE A 47 -5.06 -3.29 5.16
C ILE A 47 -5.96 -2.37 5.99
N VAL A 48 -5.51 -1.15 6.29
CA VAL A 48 -6.27 -0.17 7.06
C VAL A 48 -7.55 0.24 6.31
N SER A 49 -7.48 0.42 4.99
CA SER A 49 -8.65 0.75 4.18
C SER A 49 -9.71 -0.36 4.20
N ILE A 50 -9.31 -1.64 4.15
CA ILE A 50 -10.22 -2.79 4.28
C ILE A 50 -10.98 -2.73 5.61
N ILE A 51 -10.28 -2.48 6.71
CA ILE A 51 -10.88 -2.39 8.04
C ILE A 51 -11.88 -1.23 8.10
N ILE A 52 -11.47 -0.03 7.66
CA ILE A 52 -12.32 1.17 7.72
C ILE A 52 -13.56 1.01 6.83
N ILE A 53 -13.40 0.52 5.60
CA ILE A 53 -14.52 0.31 4.68
C ILE A 53 -15.49 -0.73 5.25
N SER A 54 -14.98 -1.83 5.81
CA SER A 54 -15.81 -2.86 6.44
C SER A 54 -16.62 -2.28 7.59
N ILE A 55 -15.99 -1.54 8.51
CA ILE A 55 -16.67 -0.85 9.62
C ILE A 55 -17.72 0.11 9.09
N CYS A 56 -17.42 0.89 8.05
CA CYS A 56 -18.34 1.86 7.47
C CYS A 56 -19.56 1.20 6.85
N LEU A 57 -19.39 0.06 6.17
CA LEU A 57 -20.49 -0.70 5.57
C LEU A 57 -21.42 -1.32 6.63
N PHE A 58 -20.86 -1.76 7.78
CA PHE A 58 -21.61 -2.36 8.88
C PHE A 58 -22.30 -1.33 9.76
N LEU A 59 -21.60 -0.29 10.22
CA LEU A 59 -22.08 0.61 11.29
C LEU A 59 -22.86 1.84 10.80
N LYS A 60 -22.78 2.22 9.53
CA LYS A 60 -23.52 3.35 8.89
C LYS A 60 -23.44 4.70 9.62
N LYS A 61 -22.76 4.79 10.76
CA LYS A 61 -22.79 5.96 11.66
C LYS A 61 -21.71 7.00 11.36
N PHE A 62 -20.56 6.57 10.81
CA PHE A 62 -19.37 7.39 10.61
C PHE A 62 -18.99 7.57 9.14
N GLU A 63 -19.99 7.56 8.24
CA GLU A 63 -19.76 7.58 6.78
C GLU A 63 -18.85 8.75 6.35
N LYS A 64 -19.15 9.97 6.82
CA LYS A 64 -18.37 11.19 6.48
C LYS A 64 -16.92 11.09 6.97
N LEU A 65 -16.74 10.71 8.23
CA LEU A 65 -15.40 10.61 8.85
C LEU A 65 -14.56 9.54 8.16
N SER A 66 -15.16 8.39 7.86
CA SER A 66 -14.49 7.29 7.16
C SER A 66 -14.00 7.71 5.77
N LEU A 67 -14.78 8.50 5.01
CA LEU A 67 -14.37 8.99 3.70
C LEU A 67 -13.19 9.94 3.77
N ILE A 68 -13.16 10.85 4.76
CA ILE A 68 -12.02 11.76 4.96
C ILE A 68 -10.76 10.94 5.28
N ILE A 69 -10.87 10.01 6.25
CA ILE A 69 -9.74 9.17 6.66
C ILE A 69 -9.22 8.34 5.49
N LEU A 70 -10.12 7.69 4.73
CA LEU A 70 -9.74 6.91 3.54
C LEU A 70 -9.03 7.77 2.49
N SER A 71 -9.53 8.98 2.24
CA SER A 71 -8.90 9.92 1.31
C SER A 71 -7.47 10.26 1.76
N LEU A 72 -7.29 10.59 3.04
CA LEU A 72 -5.96 10.89 3.60
C LEU A 72 -5.02 9.68 3.52
N ILE A 73 -5.52 8.47 3.81
CA ILE A 73 -4.73 7.23 3.72
C ILE A 73 -4.25 7.00 2.29
N PHE A 74 -5.12 7.11 1.28
CA PHE A 74 -4.72 6.88 -0.11
C PHE A 74 -3.81 7.97 -0.68
N PHE A 75 -3.98 9.23 -0.27
CA PHE A 75 -3.04 10.28 -0.65
C PHE A 75 -1.67 10.09 0.02
N SER A 76 -1.62 9.69 1.29
CA SER A 76 -0.35 9.34 1.95
C SER A 76 0.31 8.12 1.31
N ALA A 77 -0.47 7.12 0.91
CA ALA A 77 0.02 5.96 0.15
C ALA A 77 0.62 6.37 -1.20
N THR A 78 0.00 7.33 -1.89
CA THR A 78 0.52 7.87 -3.16
C THR A 78 1.88 8.55 -2.93
N LEU A 79 2.02 9.37 -1.88
CA LEU A 79 3.29 10.02 -1.55
C LEU A 79 4.37 9.01 -1.17
N LEU A 80 4.02 7.97 -0.41
CA LEU A 80 4.93 6.90 -0.05
C LEU A 80 5.42 6.13 -1.29
N ALA A 81 4.50 5.76 -2.18
CA ALA A 81 4.83 5.07 -3.42
C ALA A 81 5.66 5.94 -4.37
N PHE A 82 5.41 7.26 -4.40
CA PHE A 82 6.23 8.19 -5.16
C PHE A 82 7.65 8.30 -4.59
N TYR A 83 7.79 8.33 -3.27
CA TYR A 83 9.08 8.30 -2.60
C TYR A 83 9.84 7.00 -2.93
N HIS A 84 9.17 5.85 -2.87
CA HIS A 84 9.75 4.55 -3.25
C HIS A 84 10.22 4.55 -4.71
N PHE A 85 9.38 5.02 -5.63
CA PHE A 85 9.75 5.19 -7.03
C PHE A 85 10.97 6.09 -7.22
N GLY A 86 11.08 7.18 -6.43
CA GLY A 86 12.25 8.07 -6.45
C GLY A 86 13.55 7.36 -6.04
N ILE A 87 13.48 6.38 -5.13
CA ILE A 87 14.63 5.54 -4.76
C ILE A 87 14.94 4.54 -5.88
N GLU A 88 13.93 3.88 -6.46
CA GLU A 88 14.11 2.96 -7.58
C GLU A 88 14.80 3.61 -8.81
N GLN A 89 14.52 4.90 -9.04
CA GLN A 89 15.10 5.68 -10.11
C GLN A 89 16.40 6.40 -9.72
N GLU A 90 16.93 6.15 -8.52
CA GLU A 90 18.15 6.78 -7.97
C GLU A 90 18.08 8.32 -7.83
N PHE A 91 16.88 8.94 -7.93
CA PHE A 91 16.70 10.36 -7.65
C PHE A 91 16.82 10.68 -6.17
N ILE A 92 16.47 9.71 -5.31
CA ILE A 92 16.50 9.83 -3.85
C ILE A 92 17.43 8.76 -3.31
N LYS A 93 18.32 9.14 -2.39
CA LYS A 93 19.18 8.17 -1.69
C LYS A 93 18.35 7.24 -0.83
N GLU A 94 18.76 5.98 -0.74
CA GLU A 94 18.14 5.01 0.17
C GLU A 94 18.13 5.57 1.59
N SER A 95 16.98 5.43 2.25
CA SER A 95 16.83 5.84 3.64
C SER A 95 17.11 4.67 4.56
N VAL A 96 17.30 4.99 5.85
CA VAL A 96 17.47 4.01 6.95
C VAL A 96 16.34 2.96 6.97
N VAL A 97 15.17 3.28 6.42
CA VAL A 97 14.03 2.34 6.31
C VAL A 97 14.28 1.22 5.30
N CYS A 98 15.06 1.50 4.24
CA CYS A 98 15.48 0.49 3.27
C CYS A 98 16.66 -0.33 3.80
N ASP A 99 17.47 0.28 4.68
CA ASP A 99 18.73 -0.23 5.20
C ASP A 99 18.59 -0.70 6.66
N LEU A 100 17.42 -1.27 7.00
CA LEU A 100 17.22 -1.93 8.29
C LEU A 100 18.11 -3.20 8.35
N ASP A 101 19.41 -3.00 8.29
CA ASP A 101 20.36 -3.92 8.89
C ASP A 101 20.00 -4.02 10.36
N VAL A 102 19.48 -5.17 10.73
CA VAL A 102 19.40 -5.55 12.14
C VAL A 102 20.84 -5.61 12.63
N THR A 103 21.34 -4.51 13.15
CA THR A 103 22.58 -4.44 13.94
C THR A 103 22.36 -5.23 15.22
N SER A 104 22.26 -6.55 15.09
CA SER A 104 22.42 -7.46 16.20
C SER A 104 23.92 -7.74 16.33
N THR A 105 24.48 -7.19 17.38
CA THR A 105 25.88 -7.29 17.82
C THR A 105 26.30 -8.71 18.27
N ASP A 106 25.69 -9.79 17.78
CA ASP A 106 26.08 -11.15 18.09
C ASP A 106 26.56 -11.88 16.85
N LEU A 107 27.90 -11.93 16.73
CA LEU A 107 28.69 -12.61 15.70
C LEU A 107 28.73 -14.14 15.90
N SER A 108 27.60 -14.81 16.00
CA SER A 108 27.56 -16.26 15.91
C SER A 108 27.41 -16.70 14.45
N LYS A 109 28.19 -17.68 14.01
CA LYS A 109 28.14 -18.19 12.62
C LYS A 109 26.75 -18.64 12.17
N GLU A 110 25.94 -19.19 13.09
CA GLU A 110 24.55 -19.60 12.81
C GLU A 110 23.63 -18.40 12.62
N THR A 111 23.84 -17.31 13.38
CA THR A 111 23.08 -16.06 13.26
C THR A 111 23.38 -15.38 11.92
N VAL A 112 24.64 -15.36 11.48
CA VAL A 112 25.05 -14.81 10.19
C VAL A 112 24.46 -15.60 9.00
N LEU A 113 24.42 -16.92 9.07
CA LEU A 113 23.81 -17.76 8.02
C LEU A 113 22.28 -17.58 7.94
N ASN A 114 21.62 -17.38 9.06
CA ASN A 114 20.18 -17.08 9.11
C ASN A 114 19.89 -15.65 8.66
N GLN A 115 20.76 -14.69 8.98
CA GLN A 115 20.64 -13.29 8.52
C GLN A 115 20.85 -13.17 7.00
N LEU A 116 21.79 -13.92 6.41
CA LEU A 116 21.97 -13.97 4.95
C LEU A 116 20.74 -14.53 4.20
N LYS A 117 19.91 -15.35 4.88
CA LYS A 117 18.65 -15.85 4.30
C LYS A 117 17.48 -14.87 4.45
N VAL A 118 17.58 -13.86 5.32
CA VAL A 118 16.54 -12.92 5.68
C VAL A 118 16.93 -11.47 5.36
N MET A 119 18.03 -11.24 4.63
CA MET A 119 18.39 -9.89 4.19
C MET A 119 17.23 -9.30 3.37
N PRO A 120 16.56 -8.22 3.82
CA PRO A 120 15.59 -7.54 3.00
C PRO A 120 16.29 -7.02 1.75
N MET A 121 15.66 -7.19 0.59
CA MET A 121 16.21 -6.69 -0.67
C MET A 121 16.30 -5.17 -0.62
N SER A 122 17.39 -4.61 -1.20
CA SER A 122 17.54 -3.17 -1.38
C SER A 122 16.32 -2.59 -2.11
N CYS A 123 15.85 -1.41 -1.72
CA CYS A 123 14.73 -0.73 -2.38
C CYS A 123 15.08 -0.31 -3.84
N LYS A 124 16.34 -0.35 -4.25
CA LYS A 124 16.78 -0.11 -5.63
C LYS A 124 16.64 -1.34 -6.53
N ASP A 125 16.75 -2.54 -5.95
CA ASP A 125 16.72 -3.78 -6.70
C ASP A 125 15.28 -4.18 -7.03
N VAL A 126 14.76 -3.66 -8.14
CA VAL A 126 13.42 -3.99 -8.62
C VAL A 126 13.39 -5.42 -9.12
N THR A 127 12.95 -6.36 -8.26
CA THR A 127 12.91 -7.79 -8.57
C THR A 127 11.78 -8.19 -9.50
N PHE A 128 10.70 -7.40 -9.53
CA PHE A 128 9.51 -7.70 -10.32
C PHE A 128 9.01 -6.47 -11.07
N LYS A 129 8.97 -6.58 -12.41
CA LYS A 129 8.45 -5.55 -13.31
C LYS A 129 7.33 -6.13 -14.17
N ILE A 130 6.24 -5.41 -14.32
CA ILE A 130 5.12 -5.74 -15.22
C ILE A 130 5.17 -4.76 -16.38
N LEU A 131 5.32 -5.24 -17.62
CA LEU A 131 5.42 -4.39 -18.81
C LEU A 131 6.51 -3.31 -18.73
N GLY A 132 7.60 -3.59 -17.99
CA GLY A 132 8.69 -2.64 -17.80
C GLY A 132 8.48 -1.62 -16.67
N LEU A 133 7.31 -1.61 -16.03
CA LEU A 133 7.00 -0.73 -14.89
C LEU A 133 7.16 -1.49 -13.57
N SER A 134 7.70 -0.80 -12.56
CA SER A 134 7.81 -1.35 -11.20
C SER A 134 6.45 -1.40 -10.50
N LEU A 135 6.36 -2.23 -9.46
CA LEU A 135 5.16 -2.29 -8.62
C LEU A 135 4.89 -0.96 -7.91
N ALA A 136 5.94 -0.20 -7.53
CA ALA A 136 5.80 1.13 -6.95
C ALA A 136 5.10 2.10 -7.93
N THR A 137 5.44 2.05 -9.22
CA THR A 137 4.79 2.86 -10.26
C THR A 137 3.28 2.54 -10.35
N PHE A 138 2.91 1.26 -10.37
CA PHE A 138 1.50 0.86 -10.34
C PHE A 138 0.80 1.36 -9.08
N ASN A 139 1.46 1.26 -7.94
CA ASN A 139 0.91 1.69 -6.66
C ASN A 139 0.64 3.19 -6.61
N ILE A 140 1.49 4.04 -7.22
CA ILE A 140 1.24 5.48 -7.37
C ILE A 140 -0.12 5.74 -8.04
N PHE A 141 -0.32 5.15 -9.23
CA PHE A 141 -1.55 5.37 -10.00
C PHE A 141 -2.79 4.85 -9.28
N ILE A 142 -2.71 3.65 -8.74
CA ILE A 142 -3.81 3.00 -8.02
C ILE A 142 -4.21 3.81 -6.80
N SER A 143 -3.26 4.17 -5.93
CA SER A 143 -3.52 4.93 -4.71
C SER A 143 -4.07 6.32 -5.03
N LEU A 144 -3.55 6.99 -6.08
CA LEU A 144 -4.05 8.28 -6.52
C LEU A 144 -5.51 8.20 -6.99
N ILE A 145 -5.85 7.20 -7.81
CA ILE A 145 -7.21 6.99 -8.29
C ILE A 145 -8.16 6.72 -7.12
N LEU A 146 -7.78 5.86 -6.18
CA LEU A 146 -8.57 5.55 -4.99
C LEU A 146 -8.75 6.79 -4.10
N GLY A 147 -7.70 7.60 -3.92
CA GLY A 147 -7.75 8.87 -3.19
C GLY A 147 -8.72 9.87 -3.84
N VAL A 148 -8.67 10.02 -5.16
CA VAL A 148 -9.59 10.90 -5.90
C VAL A 148 -11.03 10.40 -5.84
N ILE A 149 -11.26 9.09 -5.93
CA ILE A 149 -12.61 8.50 -5.81
C ILE A 149 -13.18 8.77 -4.42
N THR A 150 -12.42 8.54 -3.35
CA THR A 150 -12.87 8.78 -1.97
C THR A 150 -13.13 10.25 -1.71
N MET A 151 -12.28 11.14 -2.22
CA MET A 151 -12.50 12.59 -2.13
C MET A 151 -13.78 13.02 -2.86
N LYS A 152 -14.02 12.53 -4.07
CA LYS A 152 -15.26 12.81 -4.81
C LYS A 152 -16.50 12.28 -4.09
N LEU A 153 -16.41 11.09 -3.49
CA LEU A 153 -17.53 10.55 -2.68
C LEU A 153 -17.81 11.44 -1.47
N PHE A 154 -16.76 11.92 -0.79
CA PHE A 154 -16.89 12.84 0.33
C PHE A 154 -17.57 14.16 -0.09
N LEU A 155 -17.09 14.82 -1.13
CA LEU A 155 -17.65 16.08 -1.64
C LEU A 155 -19.11 15.92 -2.08
N ASN A 156 -19.45 14.82 -2.74
CA ASN A 156 -20.81 14.52 -3.14
C ASN A 156 -21.72 14.20 -1.95
N TYR A 157 -21.19 13.55 -0.90
CA TYR A 157 -21.93 13.29 0.33
C TYR A 157 -22.29 14.59 1.05
N GLU A 158 -21.37 15.55 1.08
CA GLU A 158 -21.60 16.85 1.73
C GLU A 158 -22.60 17.73 0.97
N LYS A 159 -22.55 17.70 -0.38
CA LYS A 159 -23.44 18.49 -1.23
C LYS A 159 -24.91 18.02 -1.21
N ASN A 160 -25.17 16.79 -0.78
CA ASN A 160 -26.50 16.17 -0.79
C ASN A 160 -27.08 15.94 0.62
N LYS A 161 -26.54 16.59 1.64
CA LYS A 161 -27.03 16.63 3.01
C LYS A 161 -27.72 17.94 3.30
#